data_cbd7e874db935c4275b0d0a020929923
#
_entry.id   cbd7e874db935c4275b0d0a020929923
#
_cell.length_a   1.000
_cell.length_b   1.000
_cell.length_c   1.000
_cell.angle_alpha   90.00
_cell.angle_beta   90.00
_cell.angle_gamma   90.00
#
_symmetry.space_group_name_H-M   'P 1'
#
loop_
_entity.id
_entity.type
_entity.pdbx_description
1 polymer ?
#
loop_
_entity_poly.entity_id
_entity_poly.type
_entity_poly.pdbx_seq_one_letter_code
_entity_poly.pdbx_strand_id
1 'polypeptide(L)'
;SNDPEELSDLYMDITDDLSYAQTFYRRRTVRVYLNQLAQRVYTGVHKQKGESLGKFITVWKTSLPLEIYRSRKNLLFAFAIFLVYMMIGIATTYIDPDFPRVVLGDGYVDITLQNIQDGNPLKVYETDDQMAMFVQITTNNMKVAFLTFFVGFFFTIGTHLLLFYNGVMLGAFQYFFHAKGLLITSFLGIWIHGAFEISAIVLAGGAGITAGNGLLFPKSYTRIQSLQLSTKRGLKIMMSLVPFIIAAGFLESFVTANYQVLPNWSKWALILFSFAIILFFYVFYPMYVARKHPELLNQEEVGNFTLRKEFNFNKIRTIGEIIADAFRLYRSEFVKFTKINGLIVLPIILIVVILQDVNHFELQKTEYYFDWASQLEFMIGYGFYNMQDFIVFGLWTFIFAMIFTSVFWSVSTVGEGFAWKSFFHFFKQRFFSIWLGNLFLVLSVCLLPWFLLIPVVFLLPFFYLNAAAMGLSAKERKGK
;
A
#
# COMPACT_ATOMS: atom_id res chain seq x y z
N SER A 1 -2.90 -4.41 40.00
CA SER A 1 -2.05 -5.31 39.24
C SER A 1 -2.14 -4.92 37.77
N ASN A 2 -1.01 -4.95 37.04
CA ASN A 2 -0.94 -4.72 35.60
C ASN A 2 -0.81 -6.06 34.82
N ASP A 3 -0.94 -7.19 35.55
CA ASP A 3 -0.87 -8.50 34.95
C ASP A 3 -2.22 -8.89 34.35
N PRO A 4 -2.29 -9.14 33.03
CA PRO A 4 -3.55 -9.51 32.38
C PRO A 4 -4.14 -10.86 32.88
N GLU A 5 -3.29 -11.79 33.33
CA GLU A 5 -3.75 -13.08 33.85
C GLU A 5 -4.41 -12.89 35.23
N GLU A 6 -3.79 -12.16 36.17
CA GLU A 6 -4.39 -11.83 37.46
C GLU A 6 -5.71 -11.04 37.33
N LEU A 7 -5.81 -10.11 36.36
CA LEU A 7 -7.04 -9.37 36.10
C LEU A 7 -8.15 -10.25 35.49
N SER A 8 -7.79 -11.26 34.71
CA SER A 8 -8.73 -12.22 34.14
C SER A 8 -9.28 -13.14 35.22
N ASP A 9 -8.41 -13.65 36.11
CA ASP A 9 -8.80 -14.50 37.24
C ASP A 9 -9.69 -13.73 38.20
N LEU A 10 -9.31 -12.51 38.56
CA LEU A 10 -10.13 -11.62 39.39
C LEU A 10 -11.52 -11.35 38.79
N TYR A 11 -11.61 -11.21 37.46
CA TYR A 11 -12.89 -11.05 36.78
C TYR A 11 -13.75 -12.28 36.86
N MET A 12 -13.17 -13.50 36.72
CA MET A 12 -13.88 -14.76 36.90
C MET A 12 -14.41 -14.88 38.31
N ASP A 13 -13.59 -14.67 39.33
CA ASP A 13 -13.99 -14.73 40.73
C ASP A 13 -15.17 -13.79 41.05
N ILE A 14 -15.09 -12.54 40.59
CA ILE A 14 -16.16 -11.53 40.81
C ILE A 14 -17.45 -11.91 40.06
N THR A 15 -17.37 -12.53 38.88
CA THR A 15 -18.56 -12.96 38.14
C THR A 15 -19.20 -14.18 38.76
N ASP A 16 -18.44 -15.07 39.35
CA ASP A 16 -18.94 -16.23 40.13
C ASP A 16 -19.62 -15.75 41.40
N ASP A 17 -19.01 -14.84 42.16
CA ASP A 17 -19.60 -14.23 43.34
C ASP A 17 -20.91 -13.44 42.98
N LEU A 18 -20.93 -12.75 41.83
CA LEU A 18 -22.13 -12.08 41.37
C LEU A 18 -23.26 -13.05 41.02
N SER A 19 -22.93 -14.17 40.38
CA SER A 19 -23.87 -15.24 40.04
C SER A 19 -24.45 -15.88 41.31
N TYR A 20 -23.60 -16.15 42.30
CA TYR A 20 -24.01 -16.64 43.61
C TYR A 20 -24.91 -15.62 44.35
N ALA A 21 -24.51 -14.36 44.36
CA ALA A 21 -25.29 -13.27 44.97
C ALA A 21 -26.65 -13.05 44.27
N GLN A 22 -26.75 -13.26 42.98
CA GLN A 22 -28.01 -13.20 42.24
C GLN A 22 -28.98 -14.30 42.68
N THR A 23 -28.46 -15.47 42.97
CA THR A 23 -29.25 -16.66 43.31
C THR A 23 -29.66 -16.68 44.79
N PHE A 24 -28.75 -16.34 45.71
CA PHE A 24 -28.93 -16.57 47.14
C PHE A 24 -29.14 -15.32 47.99
N TYR A 25 -28.70 -14.12 47.50
CA TYR A 25 -28.85 -12.88 48.30
C TYR A 25 -30.05 -12.01 47.86
N ARG A 26 -31.01 -11.85 48.77
CA ARG A 26 -32.20 -11.00 48.55
C ARG A 26 -31.85 -9.49 48.51
N ARG A 27 -30.72 -9.06 49.12
CA ARG A 27 -30.35 -7.66 49.25
C ARG A 27 -29.80 -7.11 47.94
N ARG A 28 -30.44 -6.10 47.39
CA ARG A 28 -30.08 -5.44 46.14
C ARG A 28 -28.67 -4.79 46.16
N THR A 29 -28.24 -4.31 47.35
CA THR A 29 -26.96 -3.60 47.52
C THR A 29 -25.75 -4.43 47.19
N VAL A 30 -25.68 -5.69 47.59
CA VAL A 30 -24.56 -6.59 47.30
C VAL A 30 -24.47 -6.86 45.80
N ARG A 31 -25.58 -7.15 45.15
CA ARG A 31 -25.63 -7.40 43.70
C ARG A 31 -25.20 -6.18 42.91
N VAL A 32 -25.62 -4.97 43.30
CA VAL A 32 -25.20 -3.72 42.64
C VAL A 32 -23.72 -3.49 42.82
N TYR A 33 -23.17 -3.72 44.01
CA TYR A 33 -21.77 -3.55 44.30
C TYR A 33 -20.92 -4.50 43.45
N LEU A 34 -21.22 -5.82 43.43
CA LEU A 34 -20.49 -6.82 42.68
C LEU A 34 -20.60 -6.57 41.15
N ASN A 35 -21.77 -6.14 40.67
CA ASN A 35 -21.95 -5.79 39.27
C ASN A 35 -21.10 -4.56 38.86
N GLN A 36 -21.02 -3.55 39.73
CA GLN A 36 -20.15 -2.38 39.49
C GLN A 36 -18.67 -2.77 39.53
N LEU A 37 -18.29 -3.70 40.43
CA LEU A 37 -16.93 -4.19 40.52
C LEU A 37 -16.56 -5.02 39.29
N ALA A 38 -17.41 -5.93 38.84
CA ALA A 38 -17.24 -6.71 37.62
C ALA A 38 -17.11 -5.76 36.40
N GLN A 39 -17.94 -4.74 36.33
CA GLN A 39 -17.89 -3.76 35.24
C GLN A 39 -16.62 -2.91 35.25
N ARG A 40 -16.06 -2.58 36.42
CA ARG A 40 -14.75 -1.89 36.53
C ARG A 40 -13.60 -2.77 36.07
N VAL A 41 -13.57 -4.03 36.50
CA VAL A 41 -12.53 -4.99 36.09
C VAL A 41 -12.66 -5.28 34.60
N TYR A 42 -13.89 -5.55 34.11
CA TYR A 42 -14.17 -5.70 32.68
C TYR A 42 -13.66 -4.52 31.87
N THR A 43 -13.98 -3.29 32.30
CA THR A 43 -13.51 -2.05 31.63
C THR A 43 -11.99 -1.92 31.72
N GLY A 44 -11.37 -2.37 32.83
CA GLY A 44 -9.91 -2.40 33.01
C GLY A 44 -9.22 -3.37 32.08
N VAL A 45 -9.76 -4.59 31.95
CA VAL A 45 -9.27 -5.67 31.06
C VAL A 45 -9.50 -5.31 29.58
N HIS A 46 -10.67 -4.74 29.27
CA HIS A 46 -11.09 -4.44 27.89
C HIS A 46 -10.88 -2.99 27.49
N LYS A 47 -10.38 -2.14 28.40
CA LYS A 47 -10.02 -0.78 28.05
C LYS A 47 -8.86 -0.87 27.06
N GLN A 48 -9.21 -0.87 25.78
CA GLN A 48 -8.24 -0.65 24.72
C GLN A 48 -7.50 0.63 25.11
N LYS A 49 -6.24 0.52 25.46
CA LYS A 49 -5.35 1.67 25.45
C LYS A 49 -5.37 2.16 24.02
N GLY A 50 -6.21 3.16 23.75
CA GLY A 50 -6.16 3.89 22.50
C GLY A 50 -4.70 4.21 22.29
N GLU A 51 -4.16 3.95 21.12
CA GLU A 51 -2.75 4.27 20.84
C GLU A 51 -2.61 5.76 21.08
N SER A 52 -1.97 6.12 22.20
CA SER A 52 -1.88 7.50 22.63
C SER A 52 -1.10 8.27 21.57
N LEU A 53 -1.47 9.53 21.29
CA LEU A 53 -0.71 10.47 20.46
C LEU A 53 0.79 10.46 20.82
N GLY A 54 1.12 10.15 22.09
CA GLY A 54 2.48 9.95 22.57
C GLY A 54 3.23 8.82 21.87
N LYS A 55 2.58 7.69 21.55
CA LYS A 55 3.22 6.60 20.78
C LYS A 55 3.52 7.03 19.35
N PHE A 56 2.59 7.74 18.71
CA PHE A 56 2.79 8.27 17.37
C PHE A 56 4.00 9.22 17.34
N ILE A 57 4.07 10.16 18.29
CA ILE A 57 5.19 11.09 18.41
C ILE A 57 6.51 10.33 18.65
N THR A 58 6.50 9.29 19.49
CA THR A 58 7.70 8.48 19.76
C THR A 58 8.17 7.74 18.51
N VAL A 59 7.25 7.24 17.67
CA VAL A 59 7.60 6.61 16.39
C VAL A 59 8.36 7.59 15.50
N TRP A 60 7.86 8.81 15.34
CA TRP A 60 8.50 9.84 14.50
C TRP A 60 9.80 10.39 15.08
N LYS A 61 9.90 10.53 16.40
CA LYS A 61 11.10 11.09 17.06
C LYS A 61 12.24 10.10 17.21
N THR A 62 11.96 8.81 17.36
CA THR A 62 13.00 7.84 17.71
C THR A 62 12.99 6.61 16.80
N SER A 63 11.86 5.91 16.69
CA SER A 63 11.82 4.62 15.99
C SER A 63 12.13 4.76 14.49
N LEU A 64 11.47 5.68 13.80
CA LEU A 64 11.64 5.91 12.38
C LEU A 64 13.07 6.40 12.03
N PRO A 65 13.65 7.41 12.69
CA PRO A 65 15.03 7.82 12.41
C PRO A 65 16.05 6.69 12.59
N LEU A 66 15.87 5.82 13.60
CA LEU A 66 16.73 4.66 13.77
C LEU A 66 16.63 3.66 12.63
N GLU A 67 15.42 3.40 12.09
CA GLU A 67 15.26 2.50 10.95
C GLU A 67 15.84 3.10 9.66
N ILE A 68 15.70 4.40 9.46
CA ILE A 68 16.35 5.12 8.35
C ILE A 68 17.88 4.98 8.48
N TYR A 69 18.43 5.20 9.66
CA TYR A 69 19.86 5.05 9.91
C TYR A 69 20.36 3.63 9.68
N ARG A 70 19.63 2.60 10.13
CA ARG A 70 19.92 1.18 9.86
C ARG A 70 19.93 0.87 8.36
N SER A 71 19.05 1.53 7.59
CA SER A 71 18.90 1.33 6.15
C SER A 71 19.78 2.27 5.31
N ARG A 72 20.57 3.16 5.90
CA ARG A 72 21.31 4.23 5.20
C ARG A 72 22.16 3.76 4.03
N LYS A 73 22.75 2.57 4.11
CA LYS A 73 23.54 2.00 2.99
C LYS A 73 22.68 1.70 1.77
N ASN A 74 21.48 1.15 1.98
CA ASN A 74 20.55 0.83 0.90
C ASN A 74 19.93 2.11 0.31
N LEU A 75 19.64 3.11 1.16
CA LEU A 75 19.16 4.43 0.73
C LEU A 75 20.22 5.17 -0.10
N LEU A 76 21.47 5.16 0.35
CA LEU A 76 22.60 5.75 -0.38
C LEU A 76 22.85 5.00 -1.70
N PHE A 77 22.75 3.68 -1.70
CA PHE A 77 22.88 2.87 -2.91
C PHE A 77 21.79 3.17 -3.92
N ALA A 78 20.52 3.27 -3.47
CA ALA A 78 19.40 3.66 -4.33
C ALA A 78 19.62 5.05 -4.95
N PHE A 79 20.11 6.01 -4.17
CA PHE A 79 20.45 7.34 -4.66
C PHE A 79 21.58 7.30 -5.71
N ALA A 80 22.67 6.60 -5.39
CA ALA A 80 23.83 6.53 -6.29
C ALA A 80 23.45 5.88 -7.63
N ILE A 81 22.70 4.77 -7.61
CA ILE A 81 22.30 4.09 -8.84
C ILE A 81 21.27 4.90 -9.64
N PHE A 82 20.38 5.64 -8.96
CA PHE A 82 19.46 6.55 -9.62
C PHE A 82 20.19 7.66 -10.39
N LEU A 83 21.25 8.22 -9.79
CA LEU A 83 22.10 9.19 -10.51
C LEU A 83 22.77 8.58 -11.73
N VAL A 84 23.25 7.32 -11.63
CA VAL A 84 23.79 6.62 -12.80
C VAL A 84 22.72 6.46 -13.88
N TYR A 85 21.51 6.07 -13.53
CA TYR A 85 20.40 5.94 -14.48
C TYR A 85 20.01 7.28 -15.11
N MET A 86 20.03 8.36 -14.34
CA MET A 86 19.82 9.71 -14.85
C MET A 86 20.92 10.11 -15.87
N MET A 87 22.18 9.79 -15.57
CA MET A 87 23.28 10.04 -16.50
C MET A 87 23.15 9.22 -17.79
N ILE A 88 22.63 7.99 -17.71
CA ILE A 88 22.32 7.19 -18.91
C ILE A 88 21.25 7.90 -19.75
N GLY A 89 20.18 8.41 -19.15
CA GLY A 89 19.14 9.17 -19.87
C GLY A 89 19.68 10.41 -20.55
N ILE A 90 20.54 11.17 -19.86
CA ILE A 90 21.24 12.35 -20.43
C ILE A 90 22.10 11.92 -21.62
N ALA A 91 22.95 10.90 -21.45
CA ALA A 91 23.87 10.46 -22.49
C ALA A 91 23.13 9.91 -23.72
N THR A 92 22.07 9.12 -23.50
CA THR A 92 21.28 8.57 -24.61
C THR A 92 20.58 9.68 -25.39
N THR A 93 20.01 10.68 -24.71
CA THR A 93 19.37 11.82 -25.38
C THR A 93 20.39 12.72 -26.11
N TYR A 94 21.63 12.81 -25.60
CA TYR A 94 22.71 13.50 -26.28
C TYR A 94 23.08 12.82 -27.60
N ILE A 95 23.13 11.48 -27.61
CA ILE A 95 23.48 10.67 -28.78
C ILE A 95 22.31 10.61 -29.77
N ASP A 96 21.09 10.42 -29.27
CA ASP A 96 19.85 10.33 -30.04
C ASP A 96 18.85 11.39 -29.57
N PRO A 97 18.71 12.52 -30.30
CA PRO A 97 17.77 13.59 -29.96
C PRO A 97 16.29 13.17 -29.98
N ASP A 98 15.94 12.05 -30.61
CA ASP A 98 14.56 11.52 -30.64
C ASP A 98 14.27 10.59 -29.45
N PHE A 99 15.27 10.19 -28.67
CA PHE A 99 15.11 9.34 -27.49
C PHE A 99 14.08 9.88 -26.48
N PRO A 100 13.93 11.20 -26.23
CA PRO A 100 12.86 11.72 -25.39
C PRO A 100 11.47 11.30 -25.83
N ARG A 101 11.20 11.09 -27.11
CA ARG A 101 9.92 10.61 -27.63
C ARG A 101 9.63 9.17 -27.17
N VAL A 102 10.66 8.34 -27.11
CA VAL A 102 10.55 6.96 -26.63
C VAL A 102 10.18 6.91 -25.14
N VAL A 103 10.75 7.82 -24.33
CA VAL A 103 10.63 7.77 -22.87
C VAL A 103 9.47 8.61 -22.35
N LEU A 104 9.25 9.80 -22.94
CA LEU A 104 8.20 10.72 -22.51
C LEU A 104 6.91 10.58 -23.36
N GLY A 105 7.01 9.92 -24.51
CA GLY A 105 5.93 9.78 -25.49
C GLY A 105 5.87 10.93 -26.49
N ASP A 106 5.46 10.60 -27.73
CA ASP A 106 5.37 11.57 -28.84
C ASP A 106 4.47 12.76 -28.52
N GLY A 107 3.28 12.49 -27.97
CA GLY A 107 2.32 13.54 -27.63
C GLY A 107 2.86 14.55 -26.61
N TYR A 108 3.58 14.08 -25.58
CA TYR A 108 4.20 14.98 -24.61
C TYR A 108 5.27 15.87 -25.26
N VAL A 109 6.13 15.29 -26.09
CA VAL A 109 7.21 16.02 -26.77
C VAL A 109 6.65 17.04 -27.76
N ASP A 110 5.62 16.68 -28.55
CA ASP A 110 5.00 17.55 -29.52
C ASP A 110 4.30 18.74 -28.85
N ILE A 111 3.52 18.50 -27.80
CA ILE A 111 2.87 19.56 -27.01
C ILE A 111 3.94 20.48 -26.39
N THR A 112 5.02 19.90 -25.84
CA THR A 112 6.09 20.69 -25.24
C THR A 112 6.81 21.56 -26.28
N LEU A 113 7.08 21.02 -27.46
CA LEU A 113 7.69 21.80 -28.57
C LEU A 113 6.79 22.97 -29.00
N GLN A 114 5.48 22.73 -29.11
CA GLN A 114 4.51 23.79 -29.39
C GLN A 114 4.50 24.86 -28.30
N ASN A 115 4.45 24.44 -27.02
CA ASN A 115 4.50 25.36 -25.88
C ASN A 115 5.79 26.19 -25.83
N ILE A 116 6.92 25.60 -26.25
CA ILE A 116 8.19 26.33 -26.38
C ILE A 116 8.09 27.42 -27.50
N GLN A 117 7.47 27.09 -28.65
CA GLN A 117 7.26 28.06 -29.73
C GLN A 117 6.32 29.20 -29.30
N ASP A 118 5.30 28.87 -28.48
CA ASP A 118 4.37 29.86 -27.94
C ASP A 118 4.98 30.68 -26.77
N GLY A 119 6.24 30.43 -26.40
CA GLY A 119 6.96 31.17 -25.35
C GLY A 119 6.60 30.73 -23.92
N ASN A 120 5.82 29.65 -23.75
CA ASN A 120 5.43 29.10 -22.45
C ASN A 120 5.77 27.60 -22.34
N PRO A 121 7.04 27.23 -22.15
CA PRO A 121 7.52 25.85 -22.19
C PRO A 121 6.93 24.95 -21.11
N LEU A 122 6.41 25.51 -20.02
CA LEU A 122 5.84 24.77 -18.89
C LEU A 122 4.31 24.85 -18.81
N LYS A 123 3.63 25.25 -19.90
CA LYS A 123 2.17 25.35 -19.99
C LYS A 123 1.46 24.04 -19.63
N VAL A 124 2.12 22.90 -19.78
CA VAL A 124 1.60 21.58 -19.40
C VAL A 124 1.23 21.48 -17.90
N TYR A 125 1.77 22.35 -17.04
CA TYR A 125 1.46 22.43 -15.61
C TYR A 125 0.34 23.43 -15.28
N GLU A 126 -0.13 24.20 -16.25
CA GLU A 126 -1.23 25.14 -16.06
C GLU A 126 -2.56 24.39 -16.18
N THR A 127 -3.44 24.57 -15.22
CA THR A 127 -4.78 23.97 -15.19
C THR A 127 -5.75 24.88 -14.49
N ASP A 128 -7.02 24.83 -14.90
CA ASP A 128 -8.11 25.55 -14.26
C ASP A 128 -8.61 24.80 -13.01
N ASP A 129 -8.41 23.47 -12.93
CA ASP A 129 -8.79 22.65 -11.77
C ASP A 129 -7.56 22.15 -11.00
N GLN A 130 -7.02 23.04 -10.17
CA GLN A 130 -5.85 22.75 -9.33
C GLN A 130 -6.13 21.63 -8.29
N MET A 131 -7.37 21.49 -7.80
CA MET A 131 -7.71 20.47 -6.82
C MET A 131 -7.75 19.07 -7.45
N ALA A 132 -8.36 18.94 -8.62
CA ALA A 132 -8.35 17.67 -9.35
C ALA A 132 -6.91 17.27 -9.72
N MET A 133 -6.11 18.20 -10.20
CA MET A 133 -4.69 17.98 -10.47
C MET A 133 -3.92 17.53 -9.23
N PHE A 134 -4.13 18.16 -8.07
CA PHE A 134 -3.51 17.80 -6.80
C PHE A 134 -3.81 16.33 -6.42
N VAL A 135 -5.08 15.93 -6.48
CA VAL A 135 -5.49 14.57 -6.14
C VAL A 135 -4.89 13.56 -7.12
N GLN A 136 -4.93 13.86 -8.41
CA GLN A 136 -4.41 12.99 -9.47
C GLN A 136 -2.90 12.78 -9.32
N ILE A 137 -2.12 13.86 -9.19
CA ILE A 137 -0.67 13.80 -9.05
C ILE A 137 -0.27 13.10 -7.76
N THR A 138 -0.87 13.48 -6.62
CA THR A 138 -0.57 12.85 -5.33
C THR A 138 -0.84 11.35 -5.38
N THR A 139 -1.96 10.94 -5.97
CA THR A 139 -2.32 9.52 -6.10
C THR A 139 -1.35 8.79 -7.03
N ASN A 140 -0.97 9.40 -8.15
CA ASN A 140 -0.01 8.81 -9.10
C ASN A 140 1.36 8.62 -8.44
N ASN A 141 1.90 9.66 -7.81
CA ASN A 141 3.21 9.61 -7.17
C ASN A 141 3.22 8.63 -5.98
N MET A 142 2.10 8.52 -5.25
CA MET A 142 1.91 7.52 -4.22
C MET A 142 1.96 6.11 -4.81
N LYS A 143 1.26 5.84 -5.93
CA LYS A 143 1.30 4.54 -6.63
C LYS A 143 2.71 4.20 -7.06
N VAL A 144 3.43 5.13 -7.70
CA VAL A 144 4.80 4.90 -8.17
C VAL A 144 5.73 4.59 -7.00
N ALA A 145 5.68 5.36 -5.91
CA ALA A 145 6.50 5.13 -4.73
C ALA A 145 6.21 3.77 -4.07
N PHE A 146 4.92 3.44 -3.84
CA PHE A 146 4.54 2.14 -3.27
C PHE A 146 4.89 0.98 -4.19
N LEU A 147 4.68 1.11 -5.50
CA LEU A 147 5.07 0.09 -6.46
C LEU A 147 6.58 -0.14 -6.42
N THR A 148 7.38 0.93 -6.43
CA THR A 148 8.85 0.85 -6.35
C THR A 148 9.32 0.10 -5.10
N PHE A 149 8.63 0.29 -3.98
CA PHE A 149 8.88 -0.45 -2.75
C PHE A 149 8.46 -1.93 -2.86
N PHE A 150 7.23 -2.21 -3.31
CA PHE A 150 6.68 -3.56 -3.33
C PHE A 150 7.40 -4.50 -4.29
N VAL A 151 7.77 -4.01 -5.46
CA VAL A 151 8.52 -4.84 -6.42
C VAL A 151 9.95 -5.17 -5.93
N GLY A 152 10.42 -4.52 -4.86
CA GLY A 152 11.66 -4.87 -4.17
C GLY A 152 11.66 -6.27 -3.56
N PHE A 153 10.49 -6.83 -3.25
CA PHE A 153 10.36 -8.21 -2.78
C PHE A 153 10.80 -9.26 -3.81
N PHE A 154 10.80 -8.92 -5.09
CA PHE A 154 11.34 -9.76 -6.16
C PHE A 154 12.86 -9.59 -6.28
N PHE A 155 13.59 -9.96 -5.21
CA PHE A 155 15.05 -9.95 -5.16
C PHE A 155 15.67 -8.59 -5.51
N THR A 156 15.01 -7.49 -5.17
CA THR A 156 15.36 -6.10 -5.49
C THR A 156 15.28 -5.73 -6.98
N ILE A 157 15.20 -6.69 -7.90
CA ILE A 157 15.25 -6.46 -9.36
C ILE A 157 14.15 -5.48 -9.80
N GLY A 158 12.91 -5.68 -9.34
CA GLY A 158 11.81 -4.80 -9.71
C GLY A 158 12.03 -3.35 -9.30
N THR A 159 12.58 -3.12 -8.09
CA THR A 159 12.96 -1.77 -7.65
C THR A 159 14.01 -1.14 -8.56
N HIS A 160 15.03 -1.91 -8.99
CA HIS A 160 16.03 -1.40 -9.93
C HIS A 160 15.42 -1.00 -11.27
N LEU A 161 14.47 -1.79 -11.79
CA LEU A 161 13.77 -1.46 -13.04
C LEU A 161 12.97 -0.16 -12.94
N LEU A 162 12.26 0.06 -11.83
CA LEU A 162 11.51 1.30 -11.64
C LEU A 162 12.41 2.51 -11.38
N LEU A 163 13.50 2.34 -10.63
CA LEU A 163 14.51 3.39 -10.46
C LEU A 163 15.20 3.72 -11.79
N PHE A 164 15.47 2.70 -12.63
CA PHE A 164 16.02 2.86 -13.96
C PHE A 164 15.09 3.69 -14.84
N TYR A 165 13.82 3.29 -14.94
CA TYR A 165 12.83 4.00 -15.75
C TYR A 165 12.70 5.47 -15.33
N ASN A 166 12.52 5.75 -14.04
CA ASN A 166 12.37 7.12 -13.54
C ASN A 166 13.67 7.93 -13.66
N GLY A 167 14.83 7.31 -13.44
CA GLY A 167 16.12 7.98 -13.59
C GLY A 167 16.40 8.36 -15.04
N VAL A 168 16.23 7.42 -15.97
CA VAL A 168 16.40 7.66 -17.41
C VAL A 168 15.42 8.71 -17.91
N MET A 169 14.15 8.64 -17.48
CA MET A 169 13.13 9.61 -17.82
C MET A 169 13.53 11.03 -17.36
N LEU A 170 13.97 11.19 -16.13
CA LEU A 170 14.42 12.49 -15.61
C LEU A 170 15.64 13.01 -16.36
N GLY A 171 16.60 12.13 -16.67
CA GLY A 171 17.80 12.49 -17.44
C GLY A 171 17.48 12.94 -18.87
N ALA A 172 16.64 12.18 -19.56
CA ALA A 172 16.18 12.51 -20.91
C ALA A 172 15.42 13.85 -20.94
N PHE A 173 14.53 14.02 -19.96
CA PHE A 173 13.77 15.27 -19.79
C PHE A 173 14.68 16.48 -19.60
N GLN A 174 15.61 16.43 -18.65
CA GLN A 174 16.51 17.56 -18.37
C GLN A 174 17.40 17.89 -19.57
N TYR A 175 17.91 16.86 -20.27
CA TYR A 175 18.74 17.10 -21.45
C TYR A 175 17.93 17.63 -22.64
N PHE A 176 16.70 17.18 -22.84
CA PHE A 176 15.79 17.72 -23.85
C PHE A 176 15.61 19.24 -23.70
N PHE A 177 15.35 19.74 -22.50
CA PHE A 177 15.25 21.16 -22.22
C PHE A 177 16.61 21.88 -22.33
N HIS A 178 17.71 21.23 -21.96
CA HIS A 178 19.06 21.75 -22.16
C HIS A 178 19.34 22.00 -23.65
N ALA A 179 19.04 21.03 -24.50
CA ALA A 179 19.24 21.15 -25.97
C ALA A 179 18.42 22.26 -26.61
N LYS A 180 17.32 22.69 -25.95
CA LYS A 180 16.51 23.85 -26.38
C LYS A 180 16.94 25.18 -25.73
N GLY A 181 18.03 25.19 -24.94
CA GLY A 181 18.49 26.38 -24.22
C GLY A 181 17.65 26.76 -22.99
N LEU A 182 16.79 25.86 -22.51
CA LEU A 182 15.80 26.10 -21.48
C LEU A 182 16.08 25.33 -20.16
N LEU A 183 17.34 24.90 -19.95
CA LEU A 183 17.71 24.10 -18.75
C LEU A 183 17.32 24.79 -17.44
N ILE A 184 17.66 26.09 -17.28
CA ILE A 184 17.37 26.83 -16.05
C ILE A 184 15.86 27.00 -15.85
N THR A 185 15.14 27.26 -16.94
CA THR A 185 13.68 27.41 -16.91
C THR A 185 12.99 26.10 -16.45
N SER A 186 13.37 24.98 -17.06
CA SER A 186 12.83 23.66 -16.67
C SER A 186 13.27 23.27 -15.25
N PHE A 187 14.52 23.55 -14.89
CA PHE A 187 15.00 23.28 -13.54
C PHE A 187 14.20 24.04 -12.49
N LEU A 188 14.06 25.37 -12.63
CA LEU A 188 13.32 26.20 -11.68
C LEU A 188 11.82 25.86 -11.63
N GLY A 189 11.21 25.42 -12.73
CA GLY A 189 9.82 25.03 -12.73
C GLY A 189 9.59 23.69 -12.05
N ILE A 190 10.36 22.67 -12.44
CA ILE A 190 10.11 21.29 -12.03
C ILE A 190 10.63 20.98 -10.63
N TRP A 191 11.82 21.50 -10.27
CA TRP A 191 12.40 21.15 -8.98
C TRP A 191 11.71 21.82 -7.78
N ILE A 192 10.74 22.73 -7.99
CA ILE A 192 9.88 23.23 -6.90
C ILE A 192 9.18 22.06 -6.19
N HIS A 193 8.56 21.16 -6.94
CA HIS A 193 7.91 19.94 -6.44
C HIS A 193 8.80 18.71 -6.56
N GLY A 194 9.59 18.62 -7.61
CA GLY A 194 10.47 17.49 -7.93
C GLY A 194 11.52 17.20 -6.87
N ALA A 195 11.92 18.20 -6.07
CA ALA A 195 12.81 17.97 -4.93
C ALA A 195 12.21 16.95 -3.93
N PHE A 196 10.92 17.04 -3.63
CA PHE A 196 10.23 16.07 -2.78
C PHE A 196 9.89 14.78 -3.54
N GLU A 197 9.34 14.90 -4.75
CA GLU A 197 8.87 13.77 -5.54
C GLU A 197 10.00 12.80 -5.91
N ILE A 198 11.06 13.31 -6.54
CA ILE A 198 12.21 12.48 -6.94
C ILE A 198 12.91 11.88 -5.71
N SER A 199 13.07 12.67 -4.64
CA SER A 199 13.60 12.16 -3.39
C SER A 199 12.73 11.04 -2.81
N ALA A 200 11.40 11.16 -2.88
CA ALA A 200 10.48 10.13 -2.40
C ALA A 200 10.61 8.84 -3.22
N ILE A 201 10.72 8.91 -4.56
CA ILE A 201 10.93 7.74 -5.42
C ILE A 201 12.26 7.04 -5.08
N VAL A 202 13.34 7.80 -4.93
CA VAL A 202 14.66 7.25 -4.58
C VAL A 202 14.65 6.60 -3.19
N LEU A 203 14.04 7.25 -2.20
CA LEU A 203 13.93 6.72 -0.85
C LEU A 203 13.00 5.50 -0.79
N ALA A 204 11.91 5.47 -1.58
CA ALA A 204 11.06 4.30 -1.77
C ALA A 204 11.84 3.13 -2.38
N GLY A 205 12.70 3.42 -3.35
CA GLY A 205 13.64 2.44 -3.90
C GLY A 205 14.58 1.88 -2.85
N GLY A 206 15.18 2.73 -2.02
CA GLY A 206 16.02 2.31 -0.90
C GLY A 206 15.27 1.46 0.13
N ALA A 207 13.99 1.78 0.39
CA ALA A 207 13.11 0.97 1.24
C ALA A 207 12.82 -0.40 0.60
N GLY A 208 12.56 -0.46 -0.72
CA GLY A 208 12.38 -1.69 -1.49
C GLY A 208 13.62 -2.57 -1.49
N ILE A 209 14.80 -1.97 -1.71
CA ILE A 209 16.10 -2.67 -1.60
C ILE A 209 16.30 -3.19 -0.17
N THR A 210 15.92 -2.42 0.85
CA THR A 210 16.01 -2.86 2.25
C THR A 210 15.15 -4.08 2.50
N ALA A 211 13.92 -4.11 1.98
CA ALA A 211 13.01 -5.24 2.11
C ALA A 211 13.53 -6.46 1.36
N GLY A 212 13.94 -6.32 0.08
CA GLY A 212 14.46 -7.40 -0.75
C GLY A 212 15.77 -7.99 -0.25
N ASN A 213 16.65 -7.17 0.32
CA ASN A 213 17.89 -7.63 0.94
C ASN A 213 17.63 -8.60 2.12
N GLY A 214 16.50 -8.50 2.79
CA GLY A 214 16.12 -9.47 3.82
C GLY A 214 15.94 -10.90 3.27
N LEU A 215 15.49 -11.02 2.02
CA LEU A 215 15.37 -12.31 1.35
C LEU A 215 16.70 -12.81 0.82
N LEU A 216 17.52 -11.91 0.27
CA LEU A 216 18.84 -12.24 -0.32
C LEU A 216 19.89 -12.55 0.75
N PHE A 217 19.93 -11.77 1.84
CA PHE A 217 20.94 -11.83 2.88
C PHE A 217 20.32 -12.05 4.27
N PRO A 218 19.78 -13.23 4.57
CA PRO A 218 18.99 -13.50 5.78
C PRO A 218 19.81 -13.51 7.08
N LYS A 219 21.16 -13.48 7.00
CA LYS A 219 22.06 -13.61 8.16
C LYS A 219 21.74 -14.86 9.00
N SER A 220 21.54 -14.71 10.31
CA SER A 220 21.20 -15.79 11.26
C SER A 220 19.70 -16.17 11.26
N TYR A 221 18.85 -15.42 10.55
CA TYR A 221 17.42 -15.69 10.46
C TYR A 221 17.07 -16.62 9.30
N THR A 222 15.92 -17.27 9.36
CA THR A 222 15.35 -17.89 8.15
C THR A 222 15.03 -16.80 7.12
N ARG A 223 15.01 -17.14 5.83
CA ARG A 223 14.71 -16.16 4.75
C ARG A 223 13.41 -15.42 4.98
N ILE A 224 12.37 -16.12 5.47
CA ILE A 224 11.06 -15.53 5.74
C ILE A 224 11.12 -14.59 6.94
N GLN A 225 11.81 -14.97 8.01
CA GLN A 225 11.98 -14.11 9.18
C GLN A 225 12.75 -12.85 8.85
N SER A 226 13.84 -12.99 8.11
CA SER A 226 14.64 -11.85 7.66
C SER A 226 13.84 -10.92 6.74
N LEU A 227 13.07 -11.49 5.81
CA LEU A 227 12.16 -10.72 4.94
C LEU A 227 11.13 -9.94 5.78
N GLN A 228 10.55 -10.55 6.82
CA GLN A 228 9.56 -9.87 7.68
C GLN A 228 10.16 -8.68 8.42
N LEU A 229 11.36 -8.85 8.99
CA LEU A 229 12.05 -7.77 9.70
C LEU A 229 12.42 -6.62 8.75
N SER A 230 12.99 -6.96 7.59
CA SER A 230 13.39 -5.98 6.59
C SER A 230 12.21 -5.29 5.93
N THR A 231 11.11 -6.01 5.67
CA THR A 231 9.85 -5.43 5.16
C THR A 231 9.25 -4.45 6.16
N LYS A 232 9.19 -4.81 7.45
CA LYS A 232 8.70 -3.90 8.50
C LYS A 232 9.52 -2.63 8.56
N ARG A 233 10.85 -2.74 8.40
CA ARG A 233 11.76 -1.60 8.32
C ARG A 233 11.49 -0.75 7.08
N GLY A 234 11.44 -1.37 5.91
CA GLY A 234 11.13 -0.69 4.64
C GLY A 234 9.76 -0.01 4.67
N LEU A 235 8.74 -0.66 5.25
CA LEU A 235 7.39 -0.10 5.37
C LEU A 235 7.35 1.15 6.27
N LYS A 236 8.11 1.17 7.38
CA LYS A 236 8.23 2.38 8.21
C LYS A 236 8.82 3.55 7.41
N ILE A 237 9.86 3.28 6.59
CA ILE A 237 10.44 4.29 5.71
C ILE A 237 9.40 4.76 4.69
N MET A 238 8.68 3.84 4.03
CA MET A 238 7.61 4.18 3.08
C MET A 238 6.54 5.08 3.69
N MET A 239 6.05 4.73 4.88
CA MET A 239 5.02 5.54 5.56
C MET A 239 5.51 6.96 5.88
N SER A 240 6.82 7.14 6.08
CA SER A 240 7.40 8.46 6.30
C SER A 240 7.45 9.33 5.05
N LEU A 241 7.35 8.74 3.85
CA LEU A 241 7.35 9.48 2.58
C LEU A 241 5.99 10.10 2.25
N VAL A 242 4.91 9.57 2.82
CA VAL A 242 3.54 10.02 2.52
C VAL A 242 3.37 11.54 2.67
N PRO A 243 3.78 12.19 3.75
CA PRO A 243 3.67 13.65 3.88
C PRO A 243 4.44 14.42 2.81
N PHE A 244 5.61 13.91 2.39
CA PHE A 244 6.45 14.55 1.37
C PHE A 244 5.84 14.41 -0.04
N ILE A 245 5.22 13.27 -0.34
CA ILE A 245 4.50 13.06 -1.61
C ILE A 245 3.28 13.99 -1.68
N ILE A 246 2.54 14.13 -0.58
CA ILE A 246 1.41 15.07 -0.50
C ILE A 246 1.91 16.51 -0.70
N ALA A 247 3.03 16.89 -0.04
CA ALA A 247 3.63 18.21 -0.22
C ALA A 247 4.10 18.44 -1.67
N ALA A 248 4.69 17.43 -2.33
CA ALA A 248 5.07 17.50 -3.74
C ALA A 248 3.87 17.79 -4.63
N GLY A 249 2.79 17.00 -4.50
CA GLY A 249 1.56 17.21 -5.27
C GLY A 249 0.93 18.59 -5.04
N PHE A 250 0.96 19.09 -3.79
CA PHE A 250 0.51 20.45 -3.47
C PHE A 250 1.39 21.50 -4.18
N LEU A 251 2.72 21.38 -4.08
CA LEU A 251 3.63 22.31 -4.73
C LEU A 251 3.46 22.30 -6.25
N GLU A 252 3.24 21.15 -6.85
CA GLU A 252 3.04 21.03 -8.29
C GLU A 252 1.74 21.71 -8.73
N SER A 253 0.63 21.39 -8.08
CA SER A 253 -0.70 21.84 -8.51
C SER A 253 -0.99 23.31 -8.17
N PHE A 254 -0.43 23.83 -7.07
CA PHE A 254 -0.75 25.19 -6.63
C PHE A 254 0.40 26.18 -6.83
N VAL A 255 1.65 25.73 -6.78
CA VAL A 255 2.82 26.62 -6.87
C VAL A 255 3.43 26.57 -8.28
N THR A 256 3.68 25.36 -8.81
CA THR A 256 4.26 25.20 -10.14
C THR A 256 3.27 25.64 -11.24
N ALA A 257 1.97 25.39 -11.07
CA ALA A 257 0.93 25.89 -11.97
C ALA A 257 0.98 27.44 -12.13
N ASN A 258 1.45 28.14 -11.12
CA ASN A 258 1.62 29.61 -11.14
C ASN A 258 3.09 30.04 -11.31
N TYR A 259 3.91 29.18 -11.90
CA TYR A 259 5.36 29.35 -12.04
C TYR A 259 5.74 30.69 -12.70
N GLN A 260 4.99 31.17 -13.67
CA GLN A 260 5.31 32.39 -14.39
C GLN A 260 5.27 33.66 -13.49
N VAL A 261 4.36 33.71 -12.54
CA VAL A 261 4.17 34.86 -11.63
C VAL A 261 5.23 34.87 -10.52
N LEU A 262 5.86 33.73 -10.23
CA LEU A 262 6.84 33.63 -9.16
C LEU A 262 8.20 34.23 -9.55
N PRO A 263 8.80 35.08 -8.73
CA PRO A 263 10.15 35.56 -8.97
C PRO A 263 11.19 34.44 -8.80
N ASN A 264 12.29 34.49 -9.56
CA ASN A 264 13.28 33.41 -9.57
C ASN A 264 13.89 33.13 -8.19
N TRP A 265 14.07 34.15 -7.34
CA TRP A 265 14.62 33.94 -5.99
C TRP A 265 13.71 33.07 -5.12
N SER A 266 12.39 33.22 -5.23
CA SER A 266 11.43 32.40 -4.46
C SER A 266 11.43 30.94 -4.94
N LYS A 267 11.59 30.69 -6.23
CA LYS A 267 11.74 29.33 -6.79
C LYS A 267 12.99 28.65 -6.20
N TRP A 268 14.14 29.35 -6.23
CA TRP A 268 15.37 28.83 -5.59
C TRP A 268 15.17 28.59 -4.11
N ALA A 269 14.54 29.50 -3.39
CA ALA A 269 14.29 29.35 -1.96
C ALA A 269 13.44 28.10 -1.66
N LEU A 270 12.37 27.86 -2.42
CA LEU A 270 11.51 26.68 -2.29
C LEU A 270 12.30 25.39 -2.57
N ILE A 271 13.08 25.33 -3.64
CA ILE A 271 13.88 24.16 -4.01
C ILE A 271 14.90 23.84 -2.90
N LEU A 272 15.66 24.85 -2.46
CA LEU A 272 16.66 24.68 -1.41
C LEU A 272 16.04 24.28 -0.07
N PHE A 273 14.89 24.86 0.26
CA PHE A 273 14.15 24.52 1.48
C PHE A 273 13.64 23.06 1.44
N SER A 274 13.11 22.63 0.29
CA SER A 274 12.66 21.25 0.10
C SER A 274 13.80 20.24 0.26
N PHE A 275 14.95 20.49 -0.37
CA PHE A 275 16.14 19.65 -0.18
C PHE A 275 16.69 19.70 1.24
N ALA A 276 16.67 20.86 1.89
CA ALA A 276 17.10 20.98 3.28
C ALA A 276 16.25 20.13 4.23
N ILE A 277 14.92 20.12 4.03
CA ILE A 277 14.00 19.26 4.78
C ILE A 277 14.31 17.78 4.55
N ILE A 278 14.47 17.35 3.30
CA ILE A 278 14.78 15.96 2.96
C ILE A 278 16.13 15.54 3.61
N LEU A 279 17.16 16.34 3.47
CA LEU A 279 18.46 16.05 4.06
C LEU A 279 18.37 16.03 5.59
N PHE A 280 17.62 16.95 6.18
CA PHE A 280 17.40 16.94 7.62
C PHE A 280 16.76 15.64 8.09
N PHE A 281 15.62 15.25 7.51
CA PHE A 281 14.83 14.08 7.97
C PHE A 281 15.46 12.73 7.62
N TYR A 282 16.17 12.61 6.50
CA TYR A 282 16.69 11.32 6.03
C TYR A 282 18.21 11.15 6.20
N VAL A 283 18.93 12.22 6.50
CA VAL A 283 20.39 12.16 6.73
C VAL A 283 20.78 12.65 8.13
N PHE A 284 20.58 13.93 8.42
CA PHE A 284 21.14 14.53 9.64
C PHE A 284 20.42 14.07 10.92
N TYR A 285 19.10 14.11 10.93
CA TYR A 285 18.31 13.72 12.11
C TYR A 285 18.47 12.25 12.47
N PRO A 286 18.42 11.29 11.54
CA PRO A 286 18.74 9.89 11.81
C PRO A 286 20.15 9.68 12.38
N MET A 287 21.15 10.39 11.87
CA MET A 287 22.51 10.33 12.40
C MET A 287 22.60 10.86 13.84
N TYR A 288 21.90 11.96 14.13
CA TYR A 288 21.83 12.52 15.48
C TYR A 288 21.17 11.54 16.46
N VAL A 289 20.00 11.00 16.11
CA VAL A 289 19.25 10.04 16.95
C VAL A 289 20.07 8.76 17.19
N ALA A 290 20.73 8.26 16.15
CA ALA A 290 21.58 7.07 16.23
C ALA A 290 22.79 7.27 17.18
N ARG A 291 23.38 8.46 17.21
CA ARG A 291 24.46 8.81 18.14
C ARG A 291 23.98 8.99 19.58
N LYS A 292 22.74 9.49 19.74
CA LYS A 292 22.14 9.72 21.04
C LYS A 292 21.63 8.45 21.71
N HIS A 293 21.23 7.45 20.92
CA HIS A 293 20.61 6.19 21.38
C HIS A 293 21.34 4.96 20.80
N PRO A 294 22.66 4.78 21.07
CA PRO A 294 23.43 3.65 20.54
C PRO A 294 22.92 2.30 21.06
N GLU A 295 22.35 2.29 22.28
CA GLU A 295 21.75 1.11 22.92
C GLU A 295 20.56 0.56 22.09
N LEU A 296 19.74 1.44 21.48
CA LEU A 296 18.60 1.04 20.66
C LEU A 296 19.03 0.53 19.28
N LEU A 297 20.19 0.98 18.79
CA LEU A 297 20.75 0.47 17.52
C LEU A 297 21.20 -0.98 17.64
N ASN A 298 21.81 -1.32 18.80
CA ASN A 298 22.40 -2.64 19.07
C ASN A 298 21.36 -3.64 19.58
N GLN A 299 20.17 -3.19 20.00
CA GLN A 299 19.07 -4.10 20.24
C GLN A 299 18.69 -4.72 18.90
N GLU A 300 19.11 -5.99 18.70
CA GLU A 300 18.53 -6.79 17.62
C GLU A 300 17.01 -6.76 17.82
N GLU A 301 16.28 -6.41 16.76
CA GLU A 301 14.83 -6.65 16.76
C GLU A 301 14.65 -8.16 16.86
N VAL A 302 14.63 -8.66 18.08
CA VAL A 302 14.15 -10.02 18.35
C VAL A 302 12.69 -9.99 17.96
N GLY A 303 12.43 -10.35 16.72
CA GLY A 303 11.07 -10.56 16.29
C GLY A 303 10.51 -11.63 17.21
N ASN A 304 9.43 -11.34 17.93
CA ASN A 304 8.66 -12.35 18.63
C ASN A 304 8.09 -13.30 17.57
N PHE A 305 8.95 -14.15 17.03
CA PHE A 305 8.59 -15.26 16.17
C PHE A 305 8.01 -16.37 17.07
N THR A 306 6.83 -16.12 17.61
CA THR A 306 6.11 -17.16 18.32
C THR A 306 5.88 -18.31 17.37
N LEU A 307 6.59 -19.42 17.62
CA LEU A 307 6.34 -20.71 17.04
C LEU A 307 4.83 -20.98 17.15
N ARG A 308 4.17 -21.21 16.00
CA ARG A 308 2.79 -21.68 15.82
C ARG A 308 1.90 -21.57 17.06
N LYS A 309 1.45 -20.36 17.42
CA LYS A 309 0.25 -20.24 18.25
C LYS A 309 -0.92 -20.66 17.36
N GLU A 310 -1.70 -21.63 17.84
CA GLU A 310 -2.96 -22.01 17.18
C GLU A 310 -3.79 -20.75 16.91
N PHE A 311 -4.39 -20.69 15.72
CA PHE A 311 -5.15 -19.52 15.32
C PHE A 311 -6.49 -19.53 16.06
N ASN A 312 -6.65 -18.67 17.05
CA ASN A 312 -7.89 -18.55 17.80
C ASN A 312 -8.83 -17.53 17.12
N PHE A 313 -9.88 -17.99 16.47
CA PHE A 313 -10.86 -17.15 15.81
C PHE A 313 -11.75 -16.36 16.78
N ASN A 314 -11.91 -16.81 18.02
CA ASN A 314 -12.81 -16.22 19.02
C ASN A 314 -12.17 -15.06 19.81
N LYS A 315 -10.93 -14.69 19.49
CA LYS A 315 -10.26 -13.57 20.14
C LYS A 315 -10.76 -12.22 19.58
N ILE A 316 -11.13 -11.30 20.46
CA ILE A 316 -11.40 -9.89 20.07
C ILE A 316 -10.06 -9.25 19.66
N ARG A 317 -10.03 -8.59 18.52
CA ARG A 317 -8.83 -8.03 17.91
C ARG A 317 -8.96 -6.55 17.60
N THR A 318 -7.87 -5.81 17.77
CA THR A 318 -7.72 -4.48 17.19
C THR A 318 -7.51 -4.56 15.67
N ILE A 319 -7.71 -3.47 14.95
CA ILE A 319 -7.47 -3.39 13.50
C ILE A 319 -6.04 -3.84 13.15
N GLY A 320 -5.04 -3.39 13.91
CA GLY A 320 -3.65 -3.80 13.70
C GLY A 320 -3.42 -5.29 13.92
N GLU A 321 -4.08 -5.91 14.92
CA GLU A 321 -4.02 -7.36 15.14
C GLU A 321 -4.73 -8.14 14.03
N ILE A 322 -5.87 -7.62 13.50
CA ILE A 322 -6.57 -8.24 12.38
C ILE A 322 -5.66 -8.29 11.15
N ILE A 323 -4.99 -7.18 10.82
CA ILE A 323 -4.05 -7.11 9.71
C ILE A 323 -2.88 -8.08 9.93
N ALA A 324 -2.27 -8.07 11.11
CA ALA A 324 -1.16 -8.96 11.44
C ALA A 324 -1.56 -10.44 11.38
N ASP A 325 -2.75 -10.77 11.88
CA ASP A 325 -3.29 -12.13 11.86
C ASP A 325 -3.68 -12.57 10.45
N ALA A 326 -4.19 -11.68 9.60
CA ALA A 326 -4.44 -11.95 8.19
C ALA A 326 -3.15 -12.32 7.45
N PHE A 327 -2.06 -11.58 7.66
CA PHE A 327 -0.75 -11.93 7.11
C PHE A 327 -0.20 -13.26 7.67
N ARG A 328 -0.41 -13.53 8.96
CA ARG A 328 -0.01 -14.79 9.57
C ARG A 328 -0.76 -15.96 8.96
N LEU A 329 -2.08 -15.82 8.80
CA LEU A 329 -2.95 -16.82 8.18
C LEU A 329 -2.54 -17.06 6.72
N TYR A 330 -2.39 -15.99 5.93
CA TYR A 330 -1.93 -16.09 4.55
C TYR A 330 -0.62 -16.87 4.45
N ARG A 331 0.35 -16.56 5.31
CA ARG A 331 1.64 -17.26 5.33
C ARG A 331 1.52 -18.72 5.74
N SER A 332 0.69 -19.05 6.75
CA SER A 332 0.52 -20.44 7.19
C SER A 332 -0.14 -21.32 6.13
N GLU A 333 -1.01 -20.72 5.33
CA GLU A 333 -1.78 -21.41 4.30
C GLU A 333 -1.27 -21.12 2.87
N PHE A 334 -0.09 -20.49 2.76
CA PHE A 334 0.48 -20.03 1.49
C PHE A 334 0.53 -21.13 0.41
N VAL A 335 0.90 -22.34 0.79
CA VAL A 335 0.97 -23.48 -0.14
C VAL A 335 -0.41 -23.81 -0.73
N LYS A 336 -1.49 -23.69 0.06
CA LYS A 336 -2.86 -23.91 -0.43
C LYS A 336 -3.24 -22.84 -1.45
N PHE A 337 -2.98 -21.56 -1.12
CA PHE A 337 -3.23 -20.44 -2.04
C PHE A 337 -2.46 -20.59 -3.34
N THR A 338 -1.17 -20.88 -3.25
CA THR A 338 -0.31 -21.00 -4.44
C THR A 338 -0.73 -22.16 -5.34
N LYS A 339 -1.10 -23.30 -4.78
CA LYS A 339 -1.55 -24.45 -5.57
C LYS A 339 -2.86 -24.17 -6.31
N ILE A 340 -3.86 -23.58 -5.65
CA ILE A 340 -5.14 -23.29 -6.29
C ILE A 340 -4.97 -22.18 -7.32
N ASN A 341 -4.40 -21.05 -6.89
CA ASN A 341 -4.28 -19.88 -7.76
C ASN A 341 -3.29 -20.11 -8.91
N GLY A 342 -2.20 -20.83 -8.67
CA GLY A 342 -1.23 -21.17 -9.72
C GLY A 342 -1.75 -22.18 -10.75
N LEU A 343 -2.55 -23.17 -10.31
CA LEU A 343 -3.03 -24.22 -11.22
C LEU A 343 -4.36 -23.90 -11.89
N ILE A 344 -5.19 -23.05 -11.28
CA ILE A 344 -6.52 -22.74 -11.83
C ILE A 344 -6.57 -21.28 -12.29
N VAL A 345 -6.22 -20.32 -11.42
CA VAL A 345 -6.41 -18.90 -11.72
C VAL A 345 -5.39 -18.39 -12.74
N LEU A 346 -4.11 -18.76 -12.60
CA LEU A 346 -3.07 -18.29 -13.52
C LEU A 346 -3.30 -18.68 -14.98
N PRO A 347 -3.69 -19.94 -15.34
CA PRO A 347 -4.05 -20.28 -16.70
C PRO A 347 -5.21 -19.46 -17.24
N ILE A 348 -6.23 -19.16 -16.42
CA ILE A 348 -7.39 -18.34 -16.84
C ILE A 348 -6.94 -16.90 -17.08
N ILE A 349 -6.05 -16.34 -16.25
CA ILE A 349 -5.47 -15.00 -16.47
C ILE A 349 -4.71 -14.98 -17.81
N LEU A 350 -3.90 -16.00 -18.10
CA LEU A 350 -3.20 -16.08 -19.38
C LEU A 350 -4.15 -16.12 -20.58
N ILE A 351 -5.25 -16.85 -20.47
CA ILE A 351 -6.30 -16.87 -21.50
C ILE A 351 -6.92 -15.49 -21.67
N VAL A 352 -7.25 -14.80 -20.58
CA VAL A 352 -7.80 -13.44 -20.61
C VAL A 352 -6.85 -12.47 -21.28
N VAL A 353 -5.55 -12.52 -20.93
CA VAL A 353 -4.53 -11.66 -21.56
C VAL A 353 -4.39 -11.92 -23.06
N ILE A 354 -4.50 -13.17 -23.49
CA ILE A 354 -4.49 -13.52 -24.93
C ILE A 354 -5.75 -13.04 -25.65
N LEU A 355 -6.90 -13.12 -25.00
CA LEU A 355 -8.18 -12.66 -25.57
C LEU A 355 -8.30 -11.13 -25.60
N GLN A 356 -7.64 -10.44 -24.69
CA GLN A 356 -7.54 -8.97 -24.73
C GLN A 356 -6.57 -8.58 -25.84
N ASP A 357 -7.10 -8.04 -26.93
CA ASP A 357 -6.26 -7.50 -28.00
C ASP A 357 -5.40 -6.37 -27.43
N VAL A 358 -4.07 -6.57 -27.44
CA VAL A 358 -3.09 -5.64 -26.84
C VAL A 358 -3.19 -4.24 -27.46
N ASN A 359 -3.71 -4.16 -28.70
CA ASN A 359 -3.90 -2.90 -29.43
C ASN A 359 -5.07 -2.02 -28.92
N HIS A 360 -5.98 -2.57 -28.11
CA HIS A 360 -7.04 -1.79 -27.46
C HIS A 360 -6.64 -1.28 -26.05
N PHE A 361 -5.47 -1.65 -25.55
CA PHE A 361 -4.87 -1.06 -24.36
C PHE A 361 -4.06 0.21 -24.71
N GLU A 362 -4.53 1.02 -25.65
CA GLU A 362 -4.26 2.43 -25.52
C GLU A 362 -5.00 2.85 -24.24
N LEU A 363 -4.23 2.99 -23.18
CA LEU A 363 -4.58 3.86 -22.07
C LEU A 363 -4.81 5.23 -22.71
N GLN A 364 -6.00 5.47 -23.27
CA GLN A 364 -6.47 6.81 -23.47
C GLN A 364 -6.32 7.43 -22.10
N LYS A 365 -5.37 8.37 -22.00
CA LYS A 365 -5.27 9.31 -20.89
C LYS A 365 -6.62 10.02 -20.84
N THR A 366 -7.58 9.38 -20.21
CA THR A 366 -8.88 10.00 -19.99
C THR A 366 -8.64 10.97 -18.86
N GLU A 367 -8.59 12.25 -19.18
CA GLU A 367 -8.61 13.39 -18.26
C GLU A 367 -9.84 13.37 -17.32
N TYR A 368 -10.67 12.32 -17.37
CA TYR A 368 -12.03 12.23 -16.79
C TYR A 368 -12.17 11.24 -15.64
N TYR A 369 -11.12 10.94 -14.87
CA TYR A 369 -11.20 9.95 -13.78
C TYR A 369 -12.15 10.34 -12.61
N PHE A 370 -12.67 11.55 -12.56
CA PHE A 370 -13.56 12.02 -11.50
C PHE A 370 -15.01 12.29 -11.92
N ASP A 371 -15.31 12.29 -13.21
CA ASP A 371 -16.68 12.41 -13.68
C ASP A 371 -17.32 11.01 -13.83
N TRP A 372 -18.24 10.69 -12.90
CA TRP A 372 -18.94 9.41 -12.91
C TRP A 372 -19.80 9.19 -14.18
N ALA A 373 -20.30 10.28 -14.78
CA ALA A 373 -21.08 10.21 -16.00
C ALA A 373 -20.19 9.76 -17.17
N SER A 374 -18.98 10.30 -17.28
CA SER A 374 -17.98 9.88 -18.27
C SER A 374 -17.45 8.48 -18.00
N GLN A 375 -17.33 8.07 -16.73
CA GLN A 375 -17.00 6.68 -16.39
C GLN A 375 -18.12 5.72 -16.78
N LEU A 376 -19.37 6.10 -16.57
CA LEU A 376 -20.53 5.32 -16.96
C LEU A 376 -20.65 5.22 -18.50
N GLU A 377 -20.45 6.33 -19.19
CA GLU A 377 -20.44 6.41 -20.66
C GLU A 377 -19.28 5.59 -21.26
N PHE A 378 -18.09 5.66 -20.67
CA PHE A 378 -16.95 4.82 -21.01
C PHE A 378 -17.25 3.33 -20.79
N MET A 379 -17.83 2.96 -19.66
CA MET A 379 -18.13 1.57 -19.36
C MET A 379 -19.29 1.02 -20.19
N ILE A 380 -20.34 1.81 -20.42
CA ILE A 380 -21.48 1.40 -21.27
C ILE A 380 -21.08 1.47 -22.74
N GLY A 381 -20.33 2.51 -23.14
CA GLY A 381 -19.90 2.72 -24.53
C GLY A 381 -18.79 1.79 -24.99
N TYR A 382 -17.85 1.43 -24.12
CA TYR A 382 -16.69 0.59 -24.46
C TYR A 382 -16.69 -0.79 -23.79
N GLY A 383 -17.34 -0.95 -22.64
CA GLY A 383 -17.31 -2.20 -21.88
C GLY A 383 -18.21 -3.30 -22.45
N PHE A 384 -19.17 -2.98 -23.31
CA PHE A 384 -20.14 -3.94 -23.84
C PHE A 384 -20.32 -3.85 -25.35
N TYR A 385 -19.36 -3.27 -26.06
CA TYR A 385 -19.48 -3.06 -27.51
C TYR A 385 -19.39 -4.39 -28.29
N ASN A 386 -18.68 -5.39 -27.77
CA ASN A 386 -18.46 -6.67 -28.40
C ASN A 386 -18.74 -7.84 -27.46
N MET A 387 -19.19 -8.98 -28.00
CA MET A 387 -19.34 -10.23 -27.25
C MET A 387 -18.04 -10.65 -26.54
N GLN A 388 -16.89 -10.31 -27.12
CA GLN A 388 -15.58 -10.59 -26.56
C GLN A 388 -15.34 -9.86 -25.24
N ASP A 389 -15.70 -8.59 -25.13
CA ASP A 389 -15.56 -7.79 -23.92
C ASP A 389 -16.43 -8.33 -22.78
N PHE A 390 -17.62 -8.79 -23.13
CA PHE A 390 -18.53 -9.44 -22.17
C PHE A 390 -17.94 -10.76 -21.63
N ILE A 391 -17.32 -11.55 -22.50
CA ILE A 391 -16.63 -12.80 -22.10
C ILE A 391 -15.45 -12.47 -21.18
N VAL A 392 -14.65 -11.47 -21.54
CA VAL A 392 -13.50 -11.02 -20.74
C VAL A 392 -13.95 -10.53 -19.36
N PHE A 393 -15.01 -9.72 -19.30
CA PHE A 393 -15.61 -9.29 -18.03
C PHE A 393 -16.09 -10.47 -17.18
N GLY A 394 -16.77 -11.43 -17.79
CA GLY A 394 -17.20 -12.66 -17.12
C GLY A 394 -16.02 -13.47 -16.56
N LEU A 395 -14.94 -13.59 -17.31
CA LEU A 395 -13.72 -14.26 -16.88
C LEU A 395 -13.03 -13.53 -15.72
N TRP A 396 -12.96 -12.20 -15.73
CA TRP A 396 -12.43 -11.43 -14.60
C TRP A 396 -13.24 -11.63 -13.32
N THR A 397 -14.58 -11.56 -13.40
CA THR A 397 -15.43 -11.82 -12.23
C THR A 397 -15.27 -13.25 -11.70
N PHE A 398 -15.08 -14.22 -12.59
CA PHE A 398 -14.78 -15.61 -12.25
C PHE A 398 -13.41 -15.75 -11.55
N ILE A 399 -12.36 -15.10 -12.07
CA ILE A 399 -11.02 -15.06 -11.48
C ILE A 399 -11.09 -14.54 -10.03
N PHE A 400 -11.73 -13.39 -9.81
CA PHE A 400 -11.90 -12.84 -8.47
C PHE A 400 -12.66 -13.81 -7.56
N ALA A 401 -13.74 -14.42 -8.04
CA ALA A 401 -14.49 -15.40 -7.26
C ALA A 401 -13.64 -16.62 -6.88
N MET A 402 -12.78 -17.09 -7.77
CA MET A 402 -11.86 -18.21 -7.51
C MET A 402 -10.82 -17.85 -6.45
N ILE A 403 -10.23 -16.64 -6.52
CA ILE A 403 -9.28 -16.15 -5.52
C ILE A 403 -9.98 -16.11 -4.14
N PHE A 404 -11.15 -15.50 -4.03
CA PHE A 404 -11.88 -15.43 -2.77
C PHE A 404 -12.31 -16.83 -2.27
N THR A 405 -12.72 -17.72 -3.16
CA THR A 405 -13.05 -19.11 -2.80
C THR A 405 -11.84 -19.83 -2.21
N SER A 406 -10.65 -19.63 -2.79
CA SER A 406 -9.41 -20.19 -2.26
C SER A 406 -9.07 -19.63 -0.88
N VAL A 407 -9.32 -18.34 -0.64
CA VAL A 407 -9.16 -17.70 0.68
C VAL A 407 -10.11 -18.31 1.71
N PHE A 408 -11.41 -18.32 1.43
CA PHE A 408 -12.40 -18.81 2.38
C PHE A 408 -12.23 -20.31 2.69
N TRP A 409 -11.90 -21.12 1.67
CA TRP A 409 -11.57 -22.53 1.90
C TRP A 409 -10.33 -22.69 2.78
N SER A 410 -9.27 -21.94 2.53
CA SER A 410 -8.05 -22.02 3.34
C SER A 410 -8.29 -21.60 4.79
N VAL A 411 -9.12 -20.57 5.00
CA VAL A 411 -9.55 -20.16 6.37
C VAL A 411 -10.37 -21.25 7.06
N SER A 412 -11.29 -21.89 6.33
CA SER A 412 -12.12 -22.97 6.91
C SER A 412 -11.36 -24.25 7.25
N THR A 413 -10.20 -24.47 6.60
CA THR A 413 -9.35 -25.66 6.76
C THR A 413 -7.99 -25.34 7.40
N VAL A 414 -7.91 -24.28 8.21
CA VAL A 414 -6.66 -23.89 8.90
C VAL A 414 -6.14 -25.05 9.74
N GLY A 415 -4.85 -25.36 9.54
CA GLY A 415 -4.18 -26.49 10.24
C GLY A 415 -4.40 -27.86 9.59
N GLU A 416 -5.26 -27.96 8.59
CA GLU A 416 -5.42 -29.19 7.79
C GLU A 416 -4.45 -29.19 6.60
N GLY A 417 -4.05 -30.38 6.13
CA GLY A 417 -3.24 -30.51 4.92
C GLY A 417 -4.03 -30.13 3.64
N PHE A 418 -3.32 -29.87 2.55
CA PHE A 418 -3.95 -29.62 1.27
C PHE A 418 -4.65 -30.88 0.73
N ALA A 419 -5.92 -30.77 0.36
CA ALA A 419 -6.70 -31.85 -0.25
C ALA A 419 -7.65 -31.31 -1.35
N TRP A 420 -7.44 -31.73 -2.59
CA TRP A 420 -8.31 -31.36 -3.72
C TRP A 420 -9.78 -31.71 -3.50
N LYS A 421 -10.05 -32.90 -2.91
CA LYS A 421 -11.42 -33.33 -2.61
C LYS A 421 -12.15 -32.37 -1.67
N SER A 422 -11.44 -31.85 -0.65
CA SER A 422 -11.99 -30.86 0.28
C SER A 422 -12.24 -29.52 -0.40
N PHE A 423 -11.29 -29.07 -1.26
CA PHE A 423 -11.45 -27.84 -2.03
C PHE A 423 -12.66 -27.91 -2.98
N PHE A 424 -12.77 -28.96 -3.80
CA PHE A 424 -13.89 -29.10 -4.74
C PHE A 424 -15.23 -29.27 -4.04
N HIS A 425 -15.26 -29.89 -2.87
CA HIS A 425 -16.48 -29.95 -2.08
C HIS A 425 -16.92 -28.55 -1.61
N PHE A 426 -15.97 -27.75 -1.07
CA PHE A 426 -16.23 -26.37 -0.68
C PHE A 426 -16.63 -25.50 -1.87
N PHE A 427 -15.92 -25.61 -3.00
CA PHE A 427 -16.21 -24.92 -4.25
C PHE A 427 -17.65 -25.18 -4.68
N LYS A 428 -18.07 -26.44 -4.80
CA LYS A 428 -19.43 -26.79 -5.21
C LYS A 428 -20.52 -26.18 -4.31
N GLN A 429 -20.24 -26.05 -3.03
CA GLN A 429 -21.21 -25.52 -2.08
C GLN A 429 -21.24 -23.99 -2.01
N ARG A 430 -20.13 -23.30 -2.28
CA ARG A 430 -19.96 -21.90 -1.92
C ARG A 430 -19.58 -20.96 -3.06
N PHE A 431 -19.02 -21.49 -4.13
CA PHE A 431 -18.51 -20.69 -5.23
C PHE A 431 -19.57 -19.74 -5.79
N PHE A 432 -20.79 -20.22 -6.02
CA PHE A 432 -21.83 -19.39 -6.62
C PHE A 432 -22.21 -18.18 -5.74
N SER A 433 -22.32 -18.37 -4.43
CA SER A 433 -22.58 -17.25 -3.49
C SER A 433 -21.43 -16.26 -3.45
N ILE A 434 -20.18 -16.75 -3.49
CA ILE A 434 -18.99 -15.90 -3.53
C ILE A 434 -18.92 -15.14 -4.87
N TRP A 435 -19.22 -15.80 -5.96
CA TRP A 435 -19.23 -15.18 -7.29
C TRP A 435 -20.30 -14.09 -7.41
N LEU A 436 -21.52 -14.32 -6.92
CA LEU A 436 -22.57 -13.31 -6.87
C LEU A 436 -22.17 -12.09 -6.03
N GLY A 437 -21.54 -12.31 -4.88
CA GLY A 437 -21.04 -11.23 -4.04
C GLY A 437 -19.94 -10.41 -4.75
N ASN A 438 -19.03 -11.06 -5.47
CA ASN A 438 -18.02 -10.39 -6.28
C ASN A 438 -18.62 -9.66 -7.48
N LEU A 439 -19.59 -10.26 -8.16
CA LEU A 439 -20.28 -9.62 -9.27
C LEU A 439 -21.00 -8.35 -8.79
N PHE A 440 -21.70 -8.42 -7.65
CA PHE A 440 -22.33 -7.25 -7.03
C PHE A 440 -21.29 -6.18 -6.68
N LEU A 441 -20.15 -6.55 -6.11
CA LEU A 441 -19.08 -5.61 -5.79
C LEU A 441 -18.56 -4.92 -7.06
N VAL A 442 -18.21 -5.70 -8.08
CA VAL A 442 -17.68 -5.16 -9.35
C VAL A 442 -18.70 -4.23 -9.99
N LEU A 443 -19.96 -4.65 -10.11
CA LEU A 443 -21.02 -3.80 -10.65
C LEU A 443 -21.21 -2.53 -9.81
N SER A 444 -21.12 -2.62 -8.48
CA SER A 444 -21.23 -1.44 -7.63
C SER A 444 -20.08 -0.46 -7.86
N VAL A 445 -18.83 -0.96 -7.98
CA VAL A 445 -17.67 -0.13 -8.30
C VAL A 445 -17.80 0.53 -9.67
N CYS A 446 -18.38 -0.21 -10.64
CA CYS A 446 -18.55 0.26 -11.99
C CYS A 446 -19.72 1.26 -12.17
N LEU A 447 -20.80 1.08 -11.41
CA LEU A 447 -22.07 1.80 -11.65
C LEU A 447 -22.34 2.90 -10.63
N LEU A 448 -21.66 2.90 -9.47
CA LEU A 448 -21.91 3.85 -8.40
C LEU A 448 -20.84 4.95 -8.34
N PRO A 449 -21.23 6.21 -8.12
CA PRO A 449 -20.31 7.26 -7.78
C PRO A 449 -19.44 6.87 -6.57
N TRP A 450 -18.19 7.31 -6.56
CA TRP A 450 -17.22 6.91 -5.55
C TRP A 450 -17.69 7.13 -4.09
N PHE A 451 -18.48 8.15 -3.82
CA PHE A 451 -19.02 8.44 -2.47
C PHE A 451 -20.10 7.42 -2.03
N LEU A 452 -20.75 6.73 -2.97
CA LEU A 452 -21.69 5.64 -2.67
C LEU A 452 -20.99 4.29 -2.51
N LEU A 453 -19.70 4.19 -2.84
CA LEU A 453 -18.92 2.98 -2.59
C LEU A 453 -18.66 2.78 -1.09
N ILE A 454 -18.65 3.84 -0.27
CA ILE A 454 -18.47 3.75 1.18
C ILE A 454 -19.52 2.82 1.82
N PRO A 455 -20.85 3.01 1.62
CA PRO A 455 -21.86 2.05 2.09
C PRO A 455 -21.69 0.64 1.55
N VAL A 456 -21.27 0.48 0.29
CA VAL A 456 -21.02 -0.85 -0.32
C VAL A 456 -19.92 -1.61 0.41
N VAL A 457 -18.83 -0.93 0.80
CA VAL A 457 -17.75 -1.54 1.57
C VAL A 457 -18.26 -2.07 2.93
N PHE A 458 -19.21 -1.39 3.57
CA PHE A 458 -19.84 -1.85 4.81
C PHE A 458 -20.82 -3.02 4.59
N LEU A 459 -21.40 -3.15 3.40
CA LEU A 459 -22.28 -4.27 3.05
C LEU A 459 -21.50 -5.54 2.65
N LEU A 460 -20.26 -5.41 2.18
CA LEU A 460 -19.42 -6.55 1.81
C LEU A 460 -19.31 -7.62 2.90
N PRO A 461 -19.12 -7.30 4.20
CA PRO A 461 -19.09 -8.31 5.24
C PRO A 461 -20.37 -9.16 5.30
N PHE A 462 -21.56 -8.61 5.00
CA PHE A 462 -22.79 -9.38 5.01
C PHE A 462 -22.85 -10.44 3.92
N PHE A 463 -22.32 -10.15 2.72
CA PHE A 463 -22.21 -11.14 1.66
C PHE A 463 -21.18 -12.22 1.96
N TYR A 464 -20.08 -11.85 2.62
CA TYR A 464 -18.99 -12.79 2.93
C TYR A 464 -19.13 -13.46 4.31
N LEU A 465 -19.78 -12.81 5.30
CA LEU A 465 -20.04 -13.42 6.62
C LEU A 465 -20.91 -14.67 6.53
N ASN A 466 -21.89 -14.72 5.62
CA ASN A 466 -22.66 -15.92 5.39
C ASN A 466 -21.81 -17.07 4.82
N ALA A 467 -20.83 -16.78 3.97
CA ALA A 467 -19.90 -17.77 3.46
C ALA A 467 -18.88 -18.20 4.55
N ALA A 468 -18.41 -17.26 5.38
CA ALA A 468 -17.46 -17.53 6.47
C ALA A 468 -18.12 -18.20 7.69
N ALA A 469 -19.30 -17.72 8.14
CA ALA A 469 -20.00 -18.27 9.31
C ALA A 469 -20.43 -19.73 9.11
N MET A 470 -20.77 -20.11 7.88
CA MET A 470 -21.10 -21.50 7.59
C MET A 470 -19.86 -22.42 7.46
N GLY A 471 -18.69 -21.86 7.19
CA GLY A 471 -17.41 -22.59 7.29
C GLY A 471 -17.01 -22.87 8.75
N LEU A 472 -17.25 -21.93 9.65
CA LEU A 472 -16.98 -22.05 11.07
C LEU A 472 -17.95 -23.04 11.75
N SER A 473 -19.24 -23.03 11.43
CA SER A 473 -20.23 -23.98 11.97
C SER A 473 -19.98 -25.43 11.58
N ALA A 474 -19.31 -25.68 10.45
CA ALA A 474 -18.91 -27.02 10.04
C ALA A 474 -17.76 -27.58 10.92
N LYS A 475 -16.93 -26.70 11.47
CA LYS A 475 -15.83 -27.08 12.38
C LYS A 475 -16.34 -27.35 13.80
N GLU A 476 -17.36 -26.63 14.28
CA GLU A 476 -18.02 -26.88 15.55
C GLU A 476 -18.81 -28.21 15.57
N ARG A 477 -19.39 -28.63 14.42
CA ARG A 477 -20.07 -29.92 14.30
C ARG A 477 -19.13 -31.14 14.25
N LYS A 478 -17.85 -30.94 13.90
CA LYS A 478 -16.84 -32.01 13.91
C LYS A 478 -16.12 -32.17 15.27
N GLY A 479 -16.34 -31.24 16.18
CA GLY A 479 -15.75 -31.23 17.53
C GLY A 479 -16.68 -31.74 18.63
N LYS A 480 -17.85 -32.32 18.28
CA LYS A 480 -18.73 -33.04 19.17
C LYS A 480 -18.78 -34.53 18.85
#